data_0d15a21ab733327ae9636ddac4a737bc
#
_entry.id   0d15a21ab733327ae9636ddac4a737bc
#
_cell.length_a   1.000
_cell.length_b   1.000
_cell.length_c   1.000
_cell.angle_alpha   90.00
_cell.angle_beta   90.00
_cell.angle_gamma   90.00
#
_symmetry.space_group_name_H-M   'P 1'
#
loop_
_entity.id
_entity.type
_entity.pdbx_description
1 polymer ?
#
loop_
_entity_poly.entity_id
_entity_poly.type
_entity_poly.pdbx_seq_one_letter_code
_entity_poly.pdbx_strand_id
1 'polypeptide(L)'
;KVFILEVMGRHAGWIAAAGGLAAEKAGDAPHIILFPEIPFDEEKFLARTKECVDRYGYCAVVVSEGVRNAEGKFLADAGTRDAFGHAQLGGVGPVVAQLVKDKLGYKYHWAVADYLQRAARHIASKVDVEQAYAVGKAAVEFALKGHHAVMPTIVRTSQKPYRWKIGMAPLDKVANVEKMLPQD
;
A
#
# COMPACT_ATOMS: atom_id res chain seq x y z
N LYS A 1 16.98 10.82 13.32
CA LYS A 1 16.05 11.50 12.41
C LYS A 1 15.24 10.46 11.67
N VAL A 2 13.93 10.48 11.84
CA VAL A 2 13.05 9.47 11.25
C VAL A 2 11.99 10.17 10.39
N PHE A 3 11.75 9.64 9.19
CA PHE A 3 10.66 10.08 8.34
C PHE A 3 9.71 8.90 8.10
N ILE A 4 8.42 9.15 8.23
CA ILE A 4 7.38 8.12 8.08
C ILE A 4 6.40 8.58 7.02
N LEU A 5 6.23 7.77 5.98
CA LEU A 5 5.25 7.96 4.92
C LEU A 5 4.10 6.98 5.13
N GLU A 6 2.92 7.50 5.44
CA GLU A 6 1.70 6.71 5.46
C GLU A 6 1.10 6.62 4.07
N VAL A 7 0.72 5.41 3.68
CA VAL A 7 0.09 5.10 2.40
C VAL A 7 -1.20 4.31 2.59
N MET A 8 -2.08 4.36 1.61
CA MET A 8 -3.30 3.57 1.60
C MET A 8 -3.00 2.08 1.56
N GLY A 9 -3.90 1.28 2.10
CA GLY A 9 -3.84 -0.18 2.13
C GLY A 9 -4.46 -0.73 3.41
N ARG A 10 -5.80 -0.88 3.42
CA ARG A 10 -6.52 -1.33 4.62
C ARG A 10 -6.19 -2.76 5.01
N HIS A 11 -6.17 -3.67 4.03
CA HIS A 11 -5.97 -5.10 4.26
C HIS A 11 -4.80 -5.67 3.47
N ALA A 12 -4.46 -5.05 2.33
CA ALA A 12 -3.41 -5.51 1.43
C ALA A 12 -2.35 -4.42 1.21
N GLY A 13 -1.08 -4.77 1.39
CA GLY A 13 0.06 -3.86 1.43
C GLY A 13 0.72 -3.56 0.08
N TRP A 14 0.04 -3.72 -1.04
CA TRP A 14 0.62 -3.53 -2.37
C TRP A 14 1.22 -2.14 -2.60
N ILE A 15 0.57 -1.08 -2.10
CA ILE A 15 1.08 0.29 -2.24
C ILE A 15 2.29 0.48 -1.33
N ALA A 16 2.27 -0.06 -0.11
CA ALA A 16 3.42 -0.03 0.79
C ALA A 16 4.61 -0.78 0.17
N ALA A 17 4.40 -1.96 -0.42
CA ALA A 17 5.43 -2.71 -1.14
C ALA A 17 6.01 -1.91 -2.32
N ALA A 18 5.15 -1.20 -3.07
CA ALA A 18 5.61 -0.33 -4.16
C ALA A 18 6.55 0.79 -3.68
N GLY A 19 6.41 1.23 -2.43
CA GLY A 19 7.35 2.17 -1.82
C GLY A 19 8.79 1.66 -1.81
N GLY A 20 8.99 0.34 -1.75
CA GLY A 20 10.31 -0.30 -1.82
C GLY A 20 11.03 -0.11 -3.15
N LEU A 21 10.30 0.23 -4.22
CA LEU A 21 10.89 0.53 -5.54
C LEU A 21 11.71 1.83 -5.55
N ALA A 22 11.61 2.66 -4.52
CA ALA A 22 12.44 3.86 -4.38
C ALA A 22 13.90 3.54 -4.05
N ALA A 23 14.21 2.35 -3.52
CA ALA A 23 15.55 1.91 -3.23
C ALA A 23 16.24 1.36 -4.50
N GLU A 24 17.36 1.95 -4.91
CA GLU A 24 18.17 1.51 -6.05
C GLU A 24 19.29 0.56 -5.63
N LYS A 25 19.78 0.70 -4.41
CA LYS A 25 20.87 -0.10 -3.84
C LYS A 25 20.67 -0.37 -2.35
N ALA A 26 21.42 -1.31 -1.84
CA ALA A 26 21.42 -1.64 -0.41
C ALA A 26 21.72 -0.41 0.46
N GLY A 27 20.87 -0.15 1.43
CA GLY A 27 20.96 1.00 2.33
C GLY A 27 20.20 2.25 1.87
N ASP A 28 19.60 2.24 0.68
CA ASP A 28 18.68 3.30 0.28
C ASP A 28 17.33 3.19 1.01
N ALA A 29 16.66 4.32 1.15
CA ALA A 29 15.31 4.38 1.71
C ALA A 29 14.25 3.80 0.71
N PRO A 30 13.18 3.20 1.20
CA PRO A 30 12.80 3.03 2.61
C PRO A 30 13.58 1.91 3.29
N HIS A 31 13.90 2.10 4.57
CA HIS A 31 14.64 1.12 5.37
C HIS A 31 13.71 0.11 6.07
N ILE A 32 12.46 0.49 6.27
CA ILE A 32 11.40 -0.29 6.90
C ILE A 32 10.12 -0.10 6.10
N ILE A 33 9.42 -1.21 5.84
CA ILE A 33 8.08 -1.18 5.26
C ILE A 33 7.16 -1.98 6.18
N LEU A 34 6.08 -1.36 6.65
CA LEU A 34 5.10 -1.98 7.54
C LEU A 34 3.84 -2.31 6.75
N PHE A 35 3.51 -3.60 6.73
CA PHE A 35 2.41 -4.18 5.96
C PHE A 35 1.21 -4.50 6.84
N PRO A 36 -0.03 -4.40 6.33
CA PRO A 36 -1.23 -4.79 7.07
C PRO A 36 -1.33 -6.30 7.29
N GLU A 37 -0.65 -7.11 6.45
CA GLU A 37 -0.61 -8.57 6.55
C GLU A 37 0.31 -9.08 7.66
N ILE A 38 1.20 -8.23 8.18
CA ILE A 38 2.19 -8.60 9.19
C ILE A 38 1.88 -7.85 10.49
N PRO A 39 1.62 -8.54 11.61
CA PRO A 39 1.41 -7.88 12.89
C PRO A 39 2.60 -6.97 13.27
N PHE A 40 2.29 -5.77 13.70
CA PHE A 40 3.29 -4.80 14.13
C PHE A 40 3.97 -5.27 15.43
N ASP A 41 5.27 -5.41 15.36
CA ASP A 41 6.14 -5.74 16.48
C ASP A 41 6.92 -4.47 16.87
N GLU A 42 6.53 -3.85 17.98
CA GLU A 42 7.09 -2.59 18.46
C GLU A 42 8.59 -2.71 18.75
N GLU A 43 9.01 -3.80 19.41
CA GLU A 43 10.41 -3.98 19.80
C GLU A 43 11.32 -4.13 18.57
N LYS A 44 10.92 -4.96 17.62
CA LYS A 44 11.66 -5.13 16.36
C LYS A 44 11.70 -3.84 15.54
N PHE A 45 10.59 -3.12 15.48
CA PHE A 45 10.52 -1.84 14.78
C PHE A 45 11.48 -0.82 15.38
N LEU A 46 11.47 -0.65 16.71
CA LEU A 46 12.35 0.29 17.42
C LEU A 46 13.83 -0.10 17.27
N ALA A 47 14.14 -1.39 17.43
CA ALA A 47 15.50 -1.89 17.25
C ALA A 47 16.01 -1.62 15.83
N ARG A 48 15.21 -1.91 14.81
CA ARG A 48 15.57 -1.67 13.41
C ARG A 48 15.68 -0.18 13.10
N THR A 49 14.80 0.65 13.64
CA THR A 49 14.85 2.10 13.49
C THR A 49 16.16 2.66 14.06
N LYS A 50 16.55 2.21 15.26
CA LYS A 50 17.80 2.61 15.90
C LYS A 50 19.00 2.19 15.06
N GLU A 51 19.06 0.94 14.61
CA GLU A 51 20.12 0.43 13.73
C GLU A 51 20.28 1.31 12.47
N CYS A 52 19.18 1.64 11.81
CA CYS A 52 19.21 2.48 10.60
C CYS A 52 19.74 3.89 10.90
N VAL A 53 19.29 4.49 12.01
CA VAL A 53 19.79 5.83 12.41
C VAL A 53 21.27 5.79 12.76
N ASP A 54 21.72 4.78 13.49
CA ASP A 54 23.13 4.63 13.86
C ASP A 54 24.03 4.41 12.62
N ARG A 55 23.54 3.64 11.64
CA ARG A 55 24.31 3.29 10.45
C ARG A 55 24.27 4.35 9.35
N TYR A 56 23.12 4.96 9.11
CA TYR A 56 22.88 5.85 7.95
C TYR A 56 22.63 7.31 8.36
N GLY A 57 22.50 7.59 9.66
CA GLY A 57 22.16 8.94 10.17
C GLY A 57 20.66 9.26 10.10
N TYR A 58 19.85 8.40 9.48
CA TYR A 58 18.40 8.55 9.36
C TYR A 58 17.70 7.20 9.13
N CYS A 59 16.40 7.19 9.33
CA CYS A 59 15.54 6.06 8.97
C CYS A 59 14.30 6.59 8.22
N ALA A 60 13.99 6.01 7.07
CA ALA A 60 12.74 6.26 6.36
C ALA A 60 11.87 4.99 6.41
N VAL A 61 10.61 5.20 6.76
CA VAL A 61 9.61 4.15 6.96
C VAL A 61 8.45 4.41 6.01
N VAL A 62 8.00 3.37 5.32
CA VAL A 62 6.69 3.36 4.65
C VAL A 62 5.75 2.52 5.51
N VAL A 63 4.58 3.05 5.83
CA VAL A 63 3.58 2.34 6.64
C VAL A 63 2.24 2.35 5.95
N SER A 64 1.62 1.17 5.84
CA SER A 64 0.24 1.07 5.37
C SER A 64 -0.73 1.49 6.48
N GLU A 65 -1.78 2.24 6.12
CA GLU A 65 -2.84 2.67 7.05
C GLU A 65 -3.50 1.49 7.79
N GLY A 66 -3.48 0.30 7.20
CA GLY A 66 -4.10 -0.91 7.71
C GLY A 66 -3.23 -1.76 8.63
N VAL A 67 -2.06 -1.28 9.05
CA VAL A 67 -1.20 -2.01 10.00
C VAL A 67 -1.92 -2.30 11.29
N ARG A 68 -1.76 -3.53 11.80
CA ARG A 68 -2.43 -4.04 13.00
C ARG A 68 -1.42 -4.50 14.03
N ASN A 69 -1.85 -4.51 15.30
CA ASN A 69 -1.10 -5.11 16.39
C ASN A 69 -1.26 -6.65 16.40
N ALA A 70 -0.63 -7.32 17.36
CA ALA A 70 -0.70 -8.78 17.51
C ALA A 70 -2.12 -9.30 17.77
N GLU A 71 -3.01 -8.48 18.36
CA GLU A 71 -4.42 -8.80 18.61
C GLU A 71 -5.32 -8.54 17.39
N GLY A 72 -4.74 -8.16 16.25
CA GLY A 72 -5.47 -7.91 15.01
C GLY A 72 -6.21 -6.57 14.97
N LYS A 73 -5.99 -5.68 15.94
CA LYS A 73 -6.58 -4.32 15.97
C LYS A 73 -5.71 -3.36 15.16
N PHE A 74 -6.35 -2.48 14.39
CA PHE A 74 -5.63 -1.41 13.71
C PHE A 74 -4.88 -0.52 14.68
N LEU A 75 -3.65 -0.13 14.35
CA LEU A 75 -2.87 0.80 15.17
C LEU A 75 -3.49 2.18 15.25
N ALA A 76 -4.21 2.59 14.20
CA ALA A 76 -4.94 3.85 14.15
C ALA A 76 -6.36 3.60 13.69
N ASP A 77 -7.27 3.40 14.64
CA ASP A 77 -8.71 3.33 14.41
C ASP A 77 -9.34 4.62 14.94
N ALA A 78 -9.93 5.41 14.02
CA ALA A 78 -10.62 6.65 14.38
C ALA A 78 -11.96 6.42 15.09
N GLY A 79 -12.40 5.15 15.25
CA GLY A 79 -13.68 4.77 15.84
C GLY A 79 -14.90 5.12 14.98
N THR A 80 -14.69 5.67 13.79
CA THR A 80 -15.75 6.00 12.82
C THR A 80 -15.82 4.95 11.72
N ARG A 81 -17.02 4.78 11.13
CA ARG A 81 -17.23 3.85 10.03
C ARG A 81 -17.80 4.57 8.83
N ASP A 82 -17.42 4.12 7.62
CA ASP A 82 -18.00 4.60 6.38
C ASP A 82 -19.44 4.05 6.17
N ALA A 83 -20.10 4.51 5.11
CA ALA A 83 -21.47 4.10 4.77
C ALA A 83 -21.61 2.58 4.51
N PHE A 84 -20.50 1.87 4.30
CA PHE A 84 -20.44 0.43 4.07
C PHE A 84 -20.02 -0.36 5.32
N GLY A 85 -19.85 0.31 6.46
CA GLY A 85 -19.49 -0.31 7.74
C GLY A 85 -17.98 -0.54 7.94
N HIS A 86 -17.12 -0.07 7.04
CA HIS A 86 -15.67 -0.20 7.19
C HIS A 86 -15.13 0.84 8.18
N ALA A 87 -14.18 0.45 9.03
CA ALA A 87 -13.47 1.36 9.90
C ALA A 87 -12.80 2.46 9.06
N GLN A 88 -13.00 3.71 9.44
CA GLN A 88 -12.27 4.82 8.85
C GLN A 88 -10.86 4.81 9.43
N LEU A 89 -9.89 4.49 8.58
CA LEU A 89 -8.48 4.40 8.93
C LEU A 89 -7.77 5.71 8.57
N GLY A 90 -6.57 5.85 9.10
CA GLY A 90 -5.69 6.97 8.86
C GLY A 90 -5.10 7.50 10.17
N GLY A 91 -3.88 8.05 10.07
CA GLY A 91 -3.17 8.54 11.23
C GLY A 91 -2.24 7.51 11.88
N VAL A 92 -1.95 6.40 11.23
CA VAL A 92 -0.92 5.45 11.69
C VAL A 92 0.47 6.06 11.64
N GLY A 93 0.75 6.91 10.66
CA GLY A 93 2.01 7.66 10.55
C GLY A 93 2.30 8.49 11.81
N PRO A 94 1.39 9.36 12.27
CA PRO A 94 1.51 10.05 13.56
C PRO A 94 1.70 9.13 14.77
N VAL A 95 0.97 8.01 14.83
CA VAL A 95 1.09 7.04 15.95
C VAL A 95 2.49 6.45 16.02
N VAL A 96 3.00 5.96 14.88
CA VAL A 96 4.36 5.41 14.78
C VAL A 96 5.43 6.48 15.02
N ALA A 97 5.19 7.70 14.54
CA ALA A 97 6.09 8.84 14.78
C ALA A 97 6.18 9.21 16.26
N GLN A 98 5.04 9.23 16.95
CA GLN A 98 5.00 9.50 18.40
C GLN A 98 5.73 8.40 19.18
N LEU A 99 5.54 7.13 18.80
CA LEU A 99 6.25 6.00 19.38
C LEU A 99 7.78 6.17 19.29
N VAL A 100 8.29 6.56 18.10
CA VAL A 100 9.73 6.83 17.88
C VAL A 100 10.23 7.94 18.80
N LYS A 101 9.44 9.01 18.97
CA LYS A 101 9.79 10.10 19.87
C LYS A 101 9.88 9.63 21.31
N ASP A 102 8.85 8.93 21.79
CA ASP A 102 8.69 8.58 23.20
C ASP A 102 9.73 7.52 23.64
N LYS A 103 10.04 6.58 22.75
CA LYS A 103 10.94 5.46 23.05
C LYS A 103 12.42 5.72 22.69
N LEU A 104 12.69 6.46 21.62
CA LEU A 104 14.05 6.69 21.12
C LEU A 104 14.51 8.15 21.24
N GLY A 105 13.62 9.08 21.51
CA GLY A 105 13.95 10.52 21.59
C GLY A 105 14.37 11.13 20.25
N TYR A 106 14.12 10.47 19.14
CA TYR A 106 14.56 10.96 17.83
C TYR A 106 13.65 12.04 17.28
N LYS A 107 14.25 13.01 16.58
CA LYS A 107 13.49 13.94 15.74
C LYS A 107 12.80 13.17 14.63
N TYR A 108 11.52 13.42 14.46
CA TYR A 108 10.69 12.76 13.46
C TYR A 108 9.93 13.75 12.59
N HIS A 109 9.54 13.28 11.44
CA HIS A 109 8.57 13.88 10.53
C HIS A 109 7.70 12.77 9.95
N TRP A 110 6.49 13.10 9.59
CA TRP A 110 5.60 12.19 8.91
C TRP A 110 4.80 12.92 7.83
N ALA A 111 4.35 12.16 6.84
CA ALA A 111 3.45 12.60 5.80
C ALA A 111 2.41 11.51 5.53
N VAL A 112 1.19 11.94 5.21
CA VAL A 112 0.13 11.05 4.74
C VAL A 112 -0.07 11.33 3.27
N ALA A 113 0.12 10.31 2.42
CA ALA A 113 -0.04 10.46 0.97
C ALA A 113 -1.52 10.63 0.59
N ASP A 114 -2.43 9.99 1.33
CA ASP A 114 -3.88 10.07 1.18
C ASP A 114 -4.30 10.04 -0.31
N TYR A 115 -5.23 10.90 -0.72
CA TYR A 115 -5.73 10.95 -2.09
C TYR A 115 -4.70 11.38 -3.15
N LEU A 116 -3.55 11.92 -2.76
CA LEU A 116 -2.46 12.23 -3.71
C LEU A 116 -2.04 10.98 -4.52
N GLN A 117 -2.09 9.79 -3.92
CA GLN A 117 -1.82 8.51 -4.59
C GLN A 117 -2.79 8.21 -5.74
N ARG A 118 -4.00 8.78 -5.70
CA ARG A 118 -5.05 8.58 -6.69
C ARG A 118 -5.21 9.77 -7.64
N ALA A 119 -4.70 10.94 -7.27
CA ALA A 119 -4.91 12.20 -7.97
C ALA A 119 -3.68 12.74 -8.71
N ALA A 120 -2.49 12.17 -8.46
CA ALA A 120 -1.23 12.64 -9.04
C ALA A 120 -1.07 12.23 -10.52
N ARG A 121 -1.99 12.65 -11.38
CA ARG A 121 -2.02 12.31 -12.82
C ARG A 121 -0.73 12.65 -13.55
N HIS A 122 -0.03 13.70 -13.15
CA HIS A 122 1.21 14.17 -13.76
C HIS A 122 2.40 13.24 -13.60
N ILE A 123 2.34 12.30 -12.63
CA ILE A 123 3.35 11.26 -12.40
C ILE A 123 2.81 9.84 -12.62
N ALA A 124 1.62 9.71 -13.23
CA ALA A 124 1.05 8.41 -13.50
C ALA A 124 1.92 7.61 -14.49
N SER A 125 2.09 6.32 -14.24
CA SER A 125 2.76 5.40 -15.16
C SER A 125 2.01 5.37 -16.50
N LYS A 126 2.74 5.44 -17.60
CA LYS A 126 2.16 5.32 -18.94
C LYS A 126 1.41 3.99 -19.11
N VAL A 127 2.00 2.91 -18.63
CA VAL A 127 1.39 1.57 -18.70
C VAL A 127 0.08 1.52 -17.91
N ASP A 128 0.05 2.08 -16.70
CA ASP A 128 -1.16 2.10 -15.88
C ASP A 128 -2.28 2.91 -16.54
N VAL A 129 -1.96 4.04 -17.16
CA VAL A 129 -2.94 4.85 -17.90
C VAL A 129 -3.49 4.09 -19.09
N GLU A 130 -2.63 3.43 -19.88
CA GLU A 130 -3.03 2.61 -21.02
C GLU A 130 -3.92 1.43 -20.59
N GLN A 131 -3.57 0.76 -19.50
CA GLN A 131 -4.33 -0.36 -18.95
C GLN A 131 -5.68 0.11 -18.38
N ALA A 132 -5.72 1.21 -17.66
CA ALA A 132 -6.96 1.79 -17.14
C ALA A 132 -7.94 2.14 -18.26
N TYR A 133 -7.44 2.75 -19.35
CA TYR A 133 -8.26 3.03 -20.52
C TYR A 133 -8.76 1.74 -21.20
N ALA A 134 -7.88 0.75 -21.36
CA ALA A 134 -8.23 -0.50 -22.02
C ALA A 134 -9.29 -1.31 -21.26
N VAL A 135 -9.22 -1.39 -19.92
CA VAL A 135 -10.27 -2.08 -19.14
C VAL A 135 -11.60 -1.32 -19.19
N GLY A 136 -11.59 0.01 -19.13
CA GLY A 136 -12.82 0.80 -19.28
C GLY A 136 -13.48 0.60 -20.64
N LYS A 137 -12.69 0.63 -21.73
CA LYS A 137 -13.17 0.34 -23.08
C LYS A 137 -13.72 -1.09 -23.19
N ALA A 138 -12.98 -2.07 -22.67
CA ALA A 138 -13.39 -3.48 -22.70
C ALA A 138 -14.68 -3.73 -21.92
N ALA A 139 -14.94 -3.01 -20.83
CA ALA A 139 -16.19 -3.13 -20.08
C ALA A 139 -17.40 -2.79 -20.96
N VAL A 140 -17.30 -1.70 -21.73
CA VAL A 140 -18.37 -1.30 -22.68
C VAL A 140 -18.49 -2.33 -23.80
N GLU A 141 -17.39 -2.77 -24.39
CA GLU A 141 -17.41 -3.79 -25.47
C GLU A 141 -18.00 -5.12 -25.01
N PHE A 142 -17.72 -5.56 -23.78
CA PHE A 142 -18.32 -6.76 -23.19
C PHE A 142 -19.82 -6.61 -23.01
N ALA A 143 -20.26 -5.49 -22.48
CA ALA A 143 -21.69 -5.21 -22.33
C ALA A 143 -22.45 -5.22 -23.68
N LEU A 144 -21.88 -4.58 -24.71
CA LEU A 144 -22.44 -4.57 -26.06
C LEU A 144 -22.51 -5.96 -26.71
N LYS A 145 -21.61 -6.87 -26.34
CA LYS A 145 -21.59 -8.28 -26.78
C LYS A 145 -22.49 -9.18 -25.92
N GLY A 146 -23.24 -8.63 -24.96
CA GLY A 146 -24.14 -9.39 -24.10
C GLY A 146 -23.44 -10.14 -22.95
N HIS A 147 -22.17 -9.85 -22.65
CA HIS A 147 -21.53 -10.38 -21.45
C HIS A 147 -21.99 -9.61 -20.22
N HIS A 148 -22.63 -10.31 -19.29
CA HIS A 148 -23.13 -9.76 -18.03
C HIS A 148 -22.40 -10.36 -16.83
N ALA A 149 -22.37 -9.64 -15.71
CA ALA A 149 -21.74 -10.08 -14.47
C ALA A 149 -20.27 -10.48 -14.65
N VAL A 150 -19.51 -9.70 -15.42
CA VAL A 150 -18.10 -9.91 -15.70
C VAL A 150 -17.28 -8.66 -15.42
N MET A 151 -16.02 -8.85 -15.08
CA MET A 151 -15.03 -7.81 -14.89
C MET A 151 -13.92 -7.96 -15.95
N PRO A 152 -13.58 -6.91 -16.73
CA PRO A 152 -12.37 -6.90 -17.53
C PRO A 152 -11.14 -6.98 -16.63
N THR A 153 -10.16 -7.78 -17.02
CA THR A 153 -8.93 -8.00 -16.26
C THR A 153 -7.69 -7.72 -17.09
N ILE A 154 -6.60 -7.36 -16.44
CA ILE A 154 -5.28 -7.29 -17.04
C ILE A 154 -4.59 -8.64 -16.85
N VAL A 155 -4.32 -9.34 -17.94
CA VAL A 155 -3.60 -10.61 -17.93
C VAL A 155 -2.18 -10.37 -18.44
N ARG A 156 -1.19 -10.49 -17.56
CA ARG A 156 0.22 -10.41 -17.94
C ARG A 156 0.60 -11.65 -18.75
N THR A 157 1.10 -11.43 -19.95
CA THR A 157 1.50 -12.51 -20.87
C THR A 157 3.01 -12.69 -20.96
N SER A 158 3.80 -11.66 -20.59
CA SER A 158 5.27 -11.71 -20.53
C SER A 158 5.79 -10.71 -19.51
N GLN A 159 6.91 -11.02 -18.88
CA GLN A 159 7.58 -10.15 -17.92
C GLN A 159 8.73 -9.35 -18.53
N LYS A 160 9.49 -9.96 -19.44
CA LYS A 160 10.61 -9.32 -20.14
C LYS A 160 10.54 -9.68 -21.63
N PRO A 161 10.15 -8.73 -22.53
CA PRO A 161 9.57 -7.44 -22.20
C PRO A 161 8.18 -7.60 -21.56
N TYR A 162 7.74 -6.62 -20.77
CA TYR A 162 6.41 -6.62 -20.17
C TYR A 162 5.34 -6.57 -21.27
N ARG A 163 4.43 -7.54 -21.25
CA ARG A 163 3.29 -7.62 -22.18
C ARG A 163 2.04 -8.04 -21.42
N TRP A 164 0.91 -7.54 -21.88
CA TRP A 164 -0.39 -7.82 -21.28
C TRP A 164 -1.49 -7.89 -22.35
N LYS A 165 -2.61 -8.44 -21.97
CA LYS A 165 -3.86 -8.45 -22.75
C LYS A 165 -5.05 -8.29 -21.84
N ILE A 166 -6.20 -7.92 -22.42
CA ILE A 166 -7.46 -7.92 -21.68
C ILE A 166 -7.94 -9.37 -21.55
N GLY A 167 -8.34 -9.73 -20.34
CA GLY A 167 -9.08 -10.92 -20.01
C GLY A 167 -10.44 -10.58 -19.45
N MET A 168 -11.18 -11.59 -19.01
CA MET A 168 -12.51 -11.47 -18.42
C MET A 168 -12.61 -12.42 -17.24
N ALA A 169 -13.16 -11.95 -16.13
CA ALA A 169 -13.43 -12.75 -14.95
C ALA A 169 -14.91 -12.63 -14.54
N PRO A 170 -15.59 -13.72 -14.15
CA PRO A 170 -16.93 -13.65 -13.59
C PRO A 170 -16.93 -12.87 -12.26
N LEU A 171 -17.92 -12.01 -12.03
CA LEU A 171 -18.00 -11.18 -10.80
C LEU A 171 -18.14 -12.02 -9.53
N ASP A 172 -18.83 -13.16 -9.59
CA ASP A 172 -18.98 -14.07 -8.45
C ASP A 172 -17.65 -14.66 -7.96
N LYS A 173 -16.61 -14.62 -8.79
CA LYS A 173 -15.26 -15.13 -8.47
C LYS A 173 -14.33 -14.03 -7.93
N VAL A 174 -14.67 -12.77 -8.13
CA VAL A 174 -13.78 -11.64 -7.79
C VAL A 174 -14.40 -10.65 -6.80
N ALA A 175 -15.73 -10.59 -6.71
CA ALA A 175 -16.41 -9.69 -5.78
C ALA A 175 -16.13 -10.10 -4.32
N ASN A 176 -15.75 -9.12 -3.51
CA ASN A 176 -15.38 -9.30 -2.09
C ASN A 176 -14.19 -10.27 -1.85
N VAL A 177 -13.38 -10.52 -2.88
CA VAL A 177 -12.14 -11.29 -2.76
C VAL A 177 -10.96 -10.33 -2.84
N GLU A 178 -10.17 -10.28 -1.75
CA GLU A 178 -8.96 -9.46 -1.69
C GLU A 178 -7.72 -10.30 -2.04
N LYS A 179 -6.90 -9.78 -2.93
CA LYS A 179 -5.60 -10.38 -3.22
C LYS A 179 -4.57 -9.81 -2.26
N MET A 180 -4.22 -10.59 -1.26
CA MET A 180 -3.19 -10.23 -0.28
C MET A 180 -1.79 -10.24 -0.89
N LEU A 181 -0.87 -9.52 -0.27
CA LEU A 181 0.55 -9.58 -0.61
C LEU A 181 1.10 -10.97 -0.23
N PRO A 182 1.84 -11.66 -1.12
CA PRO A 182 2.54 -12.90 -0.77
C PRO A 182 3.51 -12.67 0.39
N GLN A 183 3.64 -13.67 1.25
CA GLN A 183 4.55 -13.62 2.41
C GLN A 183 5.87 -14.39 2.20
N ASP A 184 6.05 -14.99 1.01
CA ASP A 184 7.21 -15.78 0.58
C ASP A 184 8.06 -15.05 -0.48
#